data_f4d716402c4a0293cdbfeef2bf9ea395
#
_entry.id   f4d716402c4a0293cdbfeef2bf9ea395
#
_cell.length_a   1.000
_cell.length_b   1.000
_cell.length_c   1.000
_cell.angle_alpha   90.00
_cell.angle_beta   90.00
_cell.angle_gamma   90.00
#
_symmetry.space_group_name_H-M   'P 1'
#
loop_
_entity.id
_entity.type
_entity.pdbx_description
1 polymer ?
#
loop_
_entity_poly.entity_id
_entity_poly.type
_entity_poly.pdbx_seq_one_letter_code
_entity_poly.pdbx_strand_id
1 'polypeptide(L)'
;MKLLMLKFRFLLVFLLVNIILGCSDISNQKTIVFFENPQFLEQEESLLIALGDINSHKNLYKFLNNQNWINSFLIKKNLFKPLEIFIESKEPKYIWQEKFYLDKNLSKFSYFQEHPDLLHLNTPIELVAEWLKVEKQFYEVTEAFNLKISSVSYTEAEGWYFKTRNNLRINMGSDLSIKIFEKLSLALKYIYEKNLTPSIIDLRYRDGAALNYGK
;
A
#
# COMPACT_ATOMS: atom_id res chain seq x y z
N MET A 1 -30.45 63.41 3.87
CA MET A 1 -29.14 62.77 3.98
C MET A 1 -29.16 61.56 4.92
N LYS A 2 -29.70 61.64 6.14
CA LYS A 2 -29.77 60.49 7.09
C LYS A 2 -30.53 59.24 6.59
N LEU A 3 -31.62 59.43 5.85
CA LEU A 3 -32.46 58.34 5.34
C LEU A 3 -31.74 57.52 4.22
N LEU A 4 -30.91 58.18 3.42
CA LEU A 4 -30.12 57.53 2.35
C LEU A 4 -28.99 56.70 2.94
N MET A 5 -28.35 57.13 3.99
CA MET A 5 -27.30 56.37 4.73
C MET A 5 -27.89 55.14 5.43
N LEU A 6 -29.11 55.24 5.93
CA LEU A 6 -29.76 54.07 6.60
C LEU A 6 -30.09 52.98 5.57
N LYS A 7 -30.60 53.36 4.39
CA LYS A 7 -30.87 52.40 3.30
C LYS A 7 -29.60 51.74 2.78
N PHE A 8 -28.49 52.49 2.68
CA PHE A 8 -27.21 51.94 2.26
C PHE A 8 -26.61 50.96 3.27
N ARG A 9 -26.74 51.23 4.58
CA ARG A 9 -26.34 50.31 5.65
C ARG A 9 -27.18 49.02 5.65
N PHE A 10 -28.49 49.12 5.42
CA PHE A 10 -29.36 47.93 5.31
C PHE A 10 -29.03 47.10 4.09
N LEU A 11 -28.72 47.72 2.95
CA LEU A 11 -28.29 47.02 1.75
C LEU A 11 -26.95 46.30 1.94
N LEU A 12 -26.00 46.95 2.61
CA LEU A 12 -24.68 46.36 2.90
C LEU A 12 -24.74 45.19 3.88
N VAL A 13 -25.61 45.29 4.92
CA VAL A 13 -25.86 44.17 5.85
C VAL A 13 -26.57 43.02 5.14
N PHE A 14 -27.54 43.30 4.26
CA PHE A 14 -28.23 42.29 3.48
C PHE A 14 -27.28 41.57 2.51
N LEU A 15 -26.35 42.28 1.90
CA LEU A 15 -25.31 41.74 1.03
C LEU A 15 -24.31 40.89 1.83
N LEU A 16 -23.90 41.33 3.02
CA LEU A 16 -23.02 40.59 3.93
C LEU A 16 -23.69 39.31 4.47
N VAL A 17 -24.98 39.38 4.82
CA VAL A 17 -25.74 38.19 5.28
C VAL A 17 -25.85 37.13 4.18
N ASN A 18 -26.04 37.53 2.91
CA ASN A 18 -26.05 36.60 1.79
C ASN A 18 -24.68 36.01 1.48
N ILE A 19 -23.59 36.72 1.77
CA ILE A 19 -22.20 36.18 1.66
C ILE A 19 -21.92 35.16 2.78
N ILE A 20 -22.46 35.36 3.99
CA ILE A 20 -22.26 34.47 5.14
C ILE A 20 -23.16 33.20 5.04
N LEU A 21 -24.35 33.31 4.44
CA LEU A 21 -25.25 32.20 4.13
C LEU A 21 -24.78 31.34 2.94
N GLY A 22 -23.74 31.76 2.25
CA GLY A 22 -23.09 31.04 1.16
C GLY A 22 -22.23 29.86 1.58
N CYS A 23 -22.52 29.18 2.71
CA CYS A 23 -22.13 27.78 2.92
C CYS A 23 -22.91 26.96 1.91
N SER A 24 -22.37 26.87 0.72
CA SER A 24 -22.99 26.17 -0.40
C SER A 24 -23.11 24.69 -0.07
N ASP A 25 -24.34 24.23 0.09
CA ASP A 25 -24.67 22.81 -0.01
C ASP A 25 -24.13 22.27 -1.34
N ILE A 26 -23.46 21.14 -1.27
CA ILE A 26 -22.98 20.41 -2.46
C ILE A 26 -24.15 19.69 -3.14
N SER A 27 -25.30 19.60 -2.49
CA SER A 27 -26.46 18.76 -2.86
C SER A 27 -26.95 18.87 -4.30
N ASN A 28 -26.64 19.97 -5.00
CA ASN A 28 -27.02 20.18 -6.40
C ASN A 28 -25.85 20.39 -7.36
N GLN A 29 -24.59 20.23 -6.90
CA GLN A 29 -23.44 20.43 -7.75
C GLN A 29 -22.97 19.07 -8.30
N LYS A 30 -22.92 18.94 -9.63
CA LYS A 30 -22.36 17.74 -10.28
C LYS A 30 -20.91 17.56 -9.81
N THR A 31 -20.56 16.38 -9.36
CA THR A 31 -19.20 16.02 -8.93
C THR A 31 -18.53 15.18 -10.01
N ILE A 32 -17.29 15.47 -10.32
CA ILE A 32 -16.43 14.70 -11.23
C ILE A 32 -15.22 14.25 -10.45
N VAL A 33 -14.93 12.94 -10.48
CA VAL A 33 -13.78 12.35 -9.78
C VAL A 33 -12.78 11.85 -10.81
N PHE A 34 -11.50 12.17 -10.58
CA PHE A 34 -10.36 11.74 -11.37
C PHE A 34 -9.45 10.90 -10.48
N PHE A 35 -9.18 9.65 -10.88
CA PHE A 35 -8.21 8.79 -10.23
C PHE A 35 -6.90 8.85 -11.03
N GLU A 36 -5.80 9.27 -10.39
CA GLU A 36 -4.51 9.41 -11.06
C GLU A 36 -3.84 8.05 -11.29
N ASN A 37 -3.96 7.13 -10.33
CA ASN A 37 -3.41 5.77 -10.41
C ASN A 37 -4.49 4.76 -10.00
N PRO A 38 -5.42 4.41 -10.90
CA PRO A 38 -6.50 3.48 -10.56
C PRO A 38 -5.93 2.08 -10.32
N GLN A 39 -5.99 1.61 -9.07
CA GLN A 39 -5.49 0.30 -8.65
C GLN A 39 -6.55 -0.54 -7.93
N PHE A 40 -7.62 0.10 -7.45
CA PHE A 40 -8.62 -0.51 -6.58
C PHE A 40 -10.02 -0.26 -7.10
N LEU A 41 -10.37 -0.86 -8.23
CA LEU A 41 -11.62 -0.58 -8.96
C LEU A 41 -12.88 -0.68 -8.09
N GLU A 42 -12.98 -1.71 -7.23
CA GLU A 42 -14.15 -1.89 -6.35
C GLU A 42 -14.26 -0.76 -5.31
N GLN A 43 -13.12 -0.30 -4.75
CA GLN A 43 -13.11 0.80 -3.79
C GLN A 43 -13.39 2.13 -4.47
N GLU A 44 -12.91 2.32 -5.69
CA GLU A 44 -13.19 3.49 -6.51
C GLU A 44 -14.68 3.58 -6.84
N GLU A 45 -15.30 2.48 -7.27
CA GLU A 45 -16.74 2.40 -7.50
C GLU A 45 -17.56 2.65 -6.22
N SER A 46 -17.18 2.01 -5.12
CA SER A 46 -17.82 2.21 -3.81
C SER A 46 -17.70 3.65 -3.32
N LEU A 47 -16.57 4.30 -3.56
CA LEU A 47 -16.36 5.71 -3.24
C LEU A 47 -17.26 6.60 -4.09
N LEU A 48 -17.38 6.35 -5.40
CA LEU A 48 -18.26 7.12 -6.28
C LEU A 48 -19.73 7.07 -5.84
N ILE A 49 -20.19 5.87 -5.42
CA ILE A 49 -21.56 5.70 -4.90
C ILE A 49 -21.74 6.52 -3.61
N ALA A 50 -20.80 6.40 -2.66
CA ALA A 50 -20.88 7.08 -1.37
C ALA A 50 -20.78 8.61 -1.49
N LEU A 51 -20.09 9.13 -2.50
CA LEU A 51 -20.00 10.56 -2.78
C LEU A 51 -21.34 11.18 -3.16
N GLY A 52 -22.26 10.38 -3.75
CA GLY A 52 -23.61 10.83 -4.12
C GLY A 52 -24.46 11.26 -2.92
N ASP A 53 -24.19 10.72 -1.73
CA ASP A 53 -24.93 10.99 -0.50
C ASP A 53 -24.33 12.13 0.35
N ILE A 54 -23.18 12.70 -0.07
CA ILE A 54 -22.48 13.70 0.71
C ILE A 54 -22.94 15.10 0.38
N ASN A 55 -23.58 15.79 1.32
CA ASN A 55 -24.23 17.08 1.14
C ASN A 55 -23.40 18.29 1.58
N SER A 56 -22.21 18.11 2.18
CA SER A 56 -21.38 19.21 2.64
C SER A 56 -19.89 19.03 2.39
N HIS A 57 -19.16 20.12 2.14
CA HIS A 57 -17.70 20.08 1.96
C HIS A 57 -16.96 19.50 3.17
N LYS A 58 -17.41 19.81 4.39
CA LYS A 58 -16.81 19.27 5.62
C LYS A 58 -16.92 17.77 5.69
N ASN A 59 -18.10 17.23 5.34
CA ASN A 59 -18.34 15.79 5.34
C ASN A 59 -17.55 15.10 4.22
N LEU A 60 -17.47 15.72 3.04
CA LEU A 60 -16.66 15.26 1.91
C LEU A 60 -15.17 15.14 2.32
N TYR A 61 -14.61 16.20 2.89
CA TYR A 61 -13.21 16.19 3.32
C TYR A 61 -12.96 15.12 4.38
N LYS A 62 -13.85 15.00 5.40
CA LYS A 62 -13.76 13.98 6.42
C LYS A 62 -13.89 12.57 5.84
N PHE A 63 -14.80 12.36 4.88
CA PHE A 63 -15.01 11.08 4.23
C PHE A 63 -13.76 10.64 3.45
N LEU A 64 -13.19 11.53 2.63
CA LEU A 64 -11.97 11.23 1.86
C LEU A 64 -10.76 10.96 2.77
N ASN A 65 -10.57 11.74 3.83
CA ASN A 65 -9.50 11.50 4.81
C ASN A 65 -9.62 10.16 5.56
N ASN A 66 -10.82 9.62 5.68
CA ASN A 66 -11.03 8.32 6.33
C ASN A 66 -10.76 7.13 5.42
N GLN A 67 -10.53 7.35 4.13
CA GLN A 67 -10.17 6.29 3.19
C GLN A 67 -8.68 5.98 3.32
N ASN A 68 -8.33 4.87 3.96
CA ASN A 68 -6.93 4.52 4.25
C ASN A 68 -6.10 4.14 3.01
N TRP A 69 -6.75 3.85 1.88
CA TRP A 69 -6.12 3.54 0.58
C TRP A 69 -5.82 4.80 -0.26
N ILE A 70 -6.36 5.96 0.11
CA ILE A 70 -6.05 7.25 -0.54
C ILE A 70 -4.72 7.75 0.00
N ASN A 71 -3.80 8.08 -0.90
CA ASN A 71 -2.53 8.73 -0.58
C ASN A 71 -2.71 10.23 -0.41
N SER A 72 -3.32 10.86 -1.41
CA SER A 72 -3.63 12.29 -1.40
C SER A 72 -4.88 12.60 -2.22
N PHE A 73 -5.50 13.74 -1.95
CA PHE A 73 -6.60 14.23 -2.79
C PHE A 73 -6.60 15.75 -2.86
N LEU A 74 -7.13 16.26 -3.97
CA LEU A 74 -7.33 17.69 -4.22
C LEU A 74 -8.79 17.92 -4.62
N ILE A 75 -9.46 18.87 -3.96
CA ILE A 75 -10.82 19.30 -4.27
C ILE A 75 -10.76 20.68 -4.91
N LYS A 76 -11.19 20.78 -6.18
CA LYS A 76 -11.29 22.06 -6.89
C LYS A 76 -12.75 22.47 -6.96
N LYS A 77 -13.06 23.62 -6.35
CA LYS A 77 -14.38 24.24 -6.39
C LYS A 77 -14.36 25.45 -7.31
N ASN A 78 -15.26 25.47 -8.27
CA ASN A 78 -15.53 26.61 -9.16
C ASN A 78 -17.01 27.00 -9.04
N LEU A 79 -17.31 28.30 -9.07
CA LEU A 79 -18.68 28.81 -8.86
C LEU A 79 -19.74 28.30 -9.86
N PHE A 80 -19.31 28.01 -11.10
CA PHE A 80 -20.24 27.63 -12.19
C PHE A 80 -19.84 26.32 -12.90
N LYS A 81 -18.91 25.56 -12.30
CA LYS A 81 -18.44 24.29 -12.86
C LYS A 81 -18.71 23.15 -11.87
N PRO A 82 -18.72 21.91 -12.34
CA PRO A 82 -18.73 20.74 -11.45
C PRO A 82 -17.66 20.81 -10.38
N LEU A 83 -17.92 20.19 -9.23
CA LEU A 83 -16.90 19.93 -8.23
C LEU A 83 -15.93 18.89 -8.78
N GLU A 84 -14.66 19.22 -8.86
CA GLU A 84 -13.63 18.30 -9.34
C GLU A 84 -12.84 17.75 -8.14
N ILE A 85 -12.74 16.43 -8.05
CA ILE A 85 -11.97 15.73 -7.02
C ILE A 85 -10.90 14.91 -7.71
N PHE A 86 -9.65 15.17 -7.41
CA PHE A 86 -8.50 14.41 -7.89
C PHE A 86 -8.03 13.52 -6.75
N ILE A 87 -7.91 12.23 -6.98
CA ILE A 87 -7.55 11.23 -5.98
C ILE A 87 -6.33 10.46 -6.47
N GLU A 88 -5.30 10.45 -5.66
CA GLU A 88 -4.11 9.61 -5.82
C GLU A 88 -4.22 8.42 -4.85
N SER A 89 -4.22 7.20 -5.39
CA SER A 89 -4.24 5.96 -4.60
C SER A 89 -2.85 5.64 -4.04
N LYS A 90 -2.79 4.99 -2.88
CA LYS A 90 -1.54 4.38 -2.41
C LYS A 90 -1.15 3.24 -3.31
N GLU A 91 0.15 3.13 -3.59
CA GLU A 91 0.71 2.03 -4.35
C GLU A 91 1.14 0.90 -3.42
N PRO A 92 0.52 -0.30 -3.52
CA PRO A 92 0.91 -1.43 -2.69
C PRO A 92 2.26 -1.98 -3.14
N LYS A 93 3.17 -2.18 -2.19
CA LYS A 93 4.48 -2.81 -2.44
C LYS A 93 4.53 -4.24 -1.89
N TYR A 94 3.86 -4.48 -0.75
CA TYR A 94 3.83 -5.78 -0.09
C TYR A 94 2.42 -6.10 0.39
N ILE A 95 2.14 -7.40 0.53
CA ILE A 95 1.02 -7.92 1.31
C ILE A 95 1.55 -8.31 2.69
N TRP A 96 1.02 -7.72 3.76
CA TRP A 96 1.47 -7.99 5.11
C TRP A 96 0.45 -8.80 5.90
N GLN A 97 0.91 -9.97 6.40
CA GLN A 97 0.11 -10.91 7.18
C GLN A 97 -1.23 -11.30 6.53
N GLU A 98 -1.29 -11.37 5.20
CA GLU A 98 -2.51 -11.70 4.42
C GLU A 98 -3.73 -10.80 4.73
N LYS A 99 -3.51 -9.61 5.32
CA LYS A 99 -4.59 -8.72 5.79
C LYS A 99 -4.45 -7.28 5.34
N PHE A 100 -3.25 -6.85 5.05
CA PHE A 100 -2.96 -5.46 4.77
C PHE A 100 -2.00 -5.33 3.60
N TYR A 101 -2.08 -4.19 2.92
CA TYR A 101 -0.99 -3.72 2.09
C TYR A 101 -0.02 -2.87 2.91
N LEU A 102 1.24 -2.87 2.49
CA LEU A 102 2.23 -1.87 2.86
C LEU A 102 2.70 -1.16 1.59
N ASP A 103 2.75 0.18 1.64
CA ASP A 103 3.39 0.98 0.60
C ASP A 103 4.92 1.02 0.77
N LYS A 104 5.60 1.77 -0.09
CA LYS A 104 7.06 1.96 -0.01
C LYS A 104 7.56 2.60 1.29
N ASN A 105 6.69 3.31 2.01
CA ASN A 105 6.96 3.96 3.29
C ASN A 105 6.55 3.10 4.49
N LEU A 106 6.13 1.84 4.25
CA LEU A 106 5.54 0.94 5.23
C LEU A 106 4.23 1.45 5.84
N SER A 107 3.55 2.38 5.18
CA SER A 107 2.23 2.82 5.58
C SER A 107 1.23 1.71 5.31
N LYS A 108 0.54 1.29 6.37
CA LYS A 108 -0.42 0.20 6.33
C LYS A 108 -1.78 0.69 5.82
N PHE A 109 -2.38 -0.08 4.92
CA PHE A 109 -3.76 0.13 4.47
C PHE A 109 -4.45 -1.19 4.16
N SER A 110 -5.77 -1.16 3.95
CA SER A 110 -6.56 -2.37 3.83
C SER A 110 -6.21 -3.17 2.57
N TYR A 111 -6.20 -4.49 2.74
CA TYR A 111 -6.10 -5.45 1.65
C TYR A 111 -7.49 -5.64 1.03
N PHE A 112 -7.65 -5.38 -0.26
CA PHE A 112 -8.96 -5.42 -0.93
C PHE A 112 -9.07 -6.52 -1.98
N GLN A 113 -7.97 -6.77 -2.70
CA GLN A 113 -7.95 -7.71 -3.82
C GLN A 113 -6.61 -8.42 -3.89
N GLU A 114 -6.59 -9.56 -4.55
CA GLU A 114 -5.36 -10.29 -4.77
C GLU A 114 -4.45 -9.56 -5.75
N HIS A 115 -3.17 -9.42 -5.36
CA HIS A 115 -2.08 -8.98 -6.21
C HIS A 115 -1.04 -10.10 -6.27
N PRO A 116 -1.15 -11.04 -7.23
CA PRO A 116 -0.34 -12.26 -7.26
C PRO A 116 1.17 -12.00 -7.44
N ASP A 117 1.52 -10.79 -7.85
CA ASP A 117 2.92 -10.42 -8.06
C ASP A 117 3.58 -9.77 -6.85
N LEU A 118 2.81 -9.35 -5.87
CA LEU A 118 3.35 -8.74 -4.66
C LEU A 118 3.95 -9.80 -3.72
N LEU A 119 5.04 -9.38 -3.05
CA LEU A 119 5.68 -10.19 -2.02
C LEU A 119 4.84 -10.21 -0.74
N HIS A 120 4.60 -11.41 -0.21
CA HIS A 120 3.94 -11.60 1.07
C HIS A 120 4.95 -11.50 2.23
N LEU A 121 4.73 -10.60 3.17
CA LEU A 121 5.54 -10.43 4.38
C LEU A 121 4.78 -10.96 5.60
N ASN A 122 5.19 -12.12 6.10
CA ASN A 122 4.62 -12.77 7.28
C ASN A 122 5.58 -12.62 8.45
N THR A 123 5.85 -11.38 8.83
CA THR A 123 6.79 -11.01 9.89
C THR A 123 6.14 -10.00 10.84
N PRO A 124 6.61 -9.87 12.10
CA PRO A 124 6.33 -8.70 12.92
C PRO A 124 6.73 -7.42 12.19
N ILE A 125 5.96 -6.35 12.41
CA ILE A 125 6.19 -5.08 11.68
C ILE A 125 7.58 -4.48 11.97
N GLU A 126 8.09 -4.70 13.17
CA GLU A 126 9.39 -4.24 13.61
C GLU A 126 10.53 -4.87 12.78
N LEU A 127 10.34 -6.10 12.35
CA LEU A 127 11.32 -6.86 11.54
C LEU A 127 11.23 -6.56 10.05
N VAL A 128 10.17 -5.92 9.56
CA VAL A 128 10.08 -5.51 8.15
C VAL A 128 11.25 -4.59 7.79
N ALA A 129 11.66 -3.70 8.70
CA ALA A 129 12.80 -2.82 8.47
C ALA A 129 14.13 -3.58 8.33
N GLU A 130 14.29 -4.73 8.97
CA GLU A 130 15.47 -5.61 8.80
C GLU A 130 15.47 -6.27 7.43
N TRP A 131 14.33 -6.79 7.01
CA TRP A 131 14.15 -7.33 5.67
C TRP A 131 14.52 -6.30 4.59
N LEU A 132 14.02 -5.06 4.68
CA LEU A 132 14.28 -4.02 3.68
C LEU A 132 15.78 -3.70 3.50
N LYS A 133 16.60 -3.85 4.54
CA LYS A 133 18.05 -3.62 4.46
C LYS A 133 18.73 -4.64 3.54
N VAL A 134 18.20 -5.83 3.44
CA VAL A 134 18.79 -6.96 2.72
C VAL A 134 18.01 -7.38 1.47
N GLU A 135 16.81 -6.83 1.27
CA GLU A 135 15.92 -7.18 0.18
C GLU A 135 16.64 -7.17 -1.18
N LYS A 136 17.36 -6.09 -1.47
CA LYS A 136 18.10 -5.97 -2.74
C LYS A 136 19.13 -7.08 -2.91
N GLN A 137 19.95 -7.32 -1.90
CA GLN A 137 20.98 -8.37 -1.94
C GLN A 137 20.35 -9.76 -2.09
N PHE A 138 19.23 -9.99 -1.42
CA PHE A 138 18.51 -11.25 -1.53
C PHE A 138 18.01 -11.49 -2.96
N TYR A 139 17.42 -10.47 -3.60
CA TYR A 139 16.99 -10.58 -4.99
C TYR A 139 18.16 -10.79 -5.94
N GLU A 140 19.28 -10.09 -5.76
CA GLU A 140 20.49 -10.31 -6.57
C GLU A 140 20.95 -11.77 -6.56
N VAL A 141 20.89 -12.43 -5.40
CA VAL A 141 21.25 -13.85 -5.27
C VAL A 141 20.19 -14.76 -5.90
N THR A 142 18.90 -14.52 -5.66
CA THR A 142 17.83 -15.42 -6.11
C THR A 142 17.52 -15.30 -7.60
N GLU A 143 17.60 -14.09 -8.15
CA GLU A 143 17.39 -13.83 -9.58
C GLU A 143 18.48 -14.46 -10.46
N ALA A 144 19.72 -14.52 -9.96
CA ALA A 144 20.82 -15.21 -10.65
C ALA A 144 20.51 -16.69 -10.94
N PHE A 145 19.59 -17.29 -10.16
CA PHE A 145 19.12 -18.68 -10.34
C PHE A 145 17.66 -18.76 -10.81
N ASN A 146 17.08 -17.66 -11.30
CA ASN A 146 15.70 -17.56 -11.74
C ASN A 146 14.66 -18.00 -10.68
N LEU A 147 14.95 -17.75 -9.41
CA LEU A 147 14.04 -18.04 -8.30
C LEU A 147 13.12 -16.85 -8.03
N LYS A 148 11.83 -17.02 -8.24
CA LYS A 148 10.80 -16.02 -7.91
C LYS A 148 10.29 -16.28 -6.50
N ILE A 149 10.53 -15.33 -5.60
CA ILE A 149 10.09 -15.40 -4.21
C ILE A 149 8.62 -14.99 -4.12
N SER A 150 7.83 -15.76 -3.37
CA SER A 150 6.43 -15.48 -3.08
C SER A 150 6.21 -14.94 -1.67
N SER A 151 6.99 -15.41 -0.68
CA SER A 151 6.85 -14.92 0.69
C SER A 151 8.16 -14.89 1.47
N VAL A 152 8.22 -13.92 2.37
CA VAL A 152 9.23 -13.76 3.41
C VAL A 152 8.54 -13.89 4.75
N SER A 153 9.04 -14.75 5.62
CA SER A 153 8.41 -15.05 6.91
C SER A 153 9.45 -15.09 8.02
N TYR A 154 9.01 -14.76 9.22
CA TYR A 154 9.81 -14.88 10.44
C TYR A 154 8.97 -15.47 11.57
N THR A 155 9.52 -16.42 12.29
CA THR A 155 9.01 -16.89 13.58
C THR A 155 10.14 -16.98 14.59
N GLU A 156 9.84 -16.83 15.88
CA GLU A 156 10.86 -16.96 16.92
C GLU A 156 11.51 -18.34 16.95
N ALA A 157 10.76 -19.39 16.60
CA ALA A 157 11.23 -20.77 16.62
C ALA A 157 12.16 -21.13 15.45
N GLU A 158 11.91 -20.56 14.27
CA GLU A 158 12.61 -20.95 13.03
C GLU A 158 13.54 -19.86 12.50
N GLY A 159 13.35 -18.61 12.95
CA GLY A 159 13.97 -17.43 12.36
C GLY A 159 13.35 -17.07 11.01
N TRP A 160 14.14 -16.49 10.12
CA TRP A 160 13.76 -16.12 8.77
C TRP A 160 13.68 -17.32 7.86
N TYR A 161 12.63 -17.39 7.08
CA TYR A 161 12.49 -18.34 5.97
C TYR A 161 11.73 -17.73 4.81
N PHE A 162 12.01 -18.23 3.62
CA PHE A 162 11.47 -17.74 2.36
C PHE A 162 10.79 -18.88 1.62
N LYS A 163 9.75 -18.57 0.86
CA LYS A 163 9.16 -19.49 -0.08
C LYS A 163 9.22 -18.92 -1.48
N THR A 164 9.48 -19.77 -2.44
CA THR A 164 9.42 -19.43 -3.85
C THR A 164 8.05 -19.78 -4.44
N ARG A 165 7.73 -19.26 -5.62
CA ARG A 165 6.46 -19.58 -6.31
C ARG A 165 6.33 -21.06 -6.68
N ASN A 166 7.43 -21.80 -6.81
CA ASN A 166 7.45 -23.24 -7.03
C ASN A 166 7.59 -24.05 -5.72
N ASN A 167 7.22 -23.46 -4.58
CA ASN A 167 7.19 -24.09 -3.26
C ASN A 167 8.53 -24.53 -2.68
N LEU A 168 9.67 -24.12 -3.23
CA LEU A 168 10.96 -24.30 -2.56
C LEU A 168 10.98 -23.44 -1.30
N ARG A 169 11.28 -24.03 -0.15
CA ARG A 169 11.49 -23.33 1.11
C ARG A 169 12.98 -23.14 1.39
N ILE A 170 13.38 -21.95 1.82
CA ILE A 170 14.75 -21.60 2.17
C ILE A 170 14.76 -21.12 3.63
N ASN A 171 15.35 -21.90 4.55
CA ASN A 171 15.47 -21.53 5.96
C ASN A 171 16.82 -20.84 6.18
N MET A 172 16.76 -19.56 6.58
CA MET A 172 17.95 -18.73 6.85
C MET A 172 18.33 -18.76 8.33
N GLY A 173 17.36 -18.97 9.23
CA GLY A 173 17.55 -18.87 10.67
C GLY A 173 17.44 -17.43 11.16
N SER A 174 18.12 -17.11 12.27
CA SER A 174 18.04 -15.77 12.90
C SER A 174 18.86 -14.70 12.20
N ASP A 175 19.73 -15.08 11.27
CA ASP A 175 20.73 -14.18 10.66
C ASP A 175 20.36 -13.85 9.20
N LEU A 176 20.43 -12.57 8.87
CA LEU A 176 20.34 -12.03 7.50
C LEU A 176 21.63 -11.33 7.08
N SER A 177 22.77 -11.76 7.62
CA SER A 177 24.08 -11.20 7.28
C SER A 177 24.54 -11.58 5.87
N ILE A 178 25.56 -10.86 5.38
CA ILE A 178 26.21 -11.16 4.08
C ILE A 178 26.64 -12.61 3.99
N LYS A 179 27.17 -13.19 5.08
CA LYS A 179 27.65 -14.58 5.11
C LYS A 179 26.55 -15.59 4.80
N ILE A 180 25.32 -15.36 5.26
CA ILE A 180 24.21 -16.29 4.98
C ILE A 180 23.80 -16.20 3.50
N PHE A 181 23.88 -15.02 2.88
CA PHE A 181 23.62 -14.85 1.45
C PHE A 181 24.70 -15.48 0.58
N GLU A 182 25.97 -15.40 0.97
CA GLU A 182 27.07 -16.13 0.32
C GLU A 182 26.83 -17.64 0.39
N LYS A 183 26.43 -18.15 1.56
CA LYS A 183 26.10 -19.56 1.74
C LYS A 183 24.91 -19.98 0.87
N LEU A 184 23.86 -19.14 0.78
CA LEU A 184 22.72 -19.37 -0.11
C LEU A 184 23.19 -19.45 -1.57
N SER A 185 24.02 -18.52 -2.01
CA SER A 185 24.55 -18.50 -3.38
C SER A 185 25.32 -19.78 -3.72
N LEU A 186 26.18 -20.25 -2.80
CA LEU A 186 26.93 -21.51 -2.96
C LEU A 186 26.00 -22.73 -3.02
N ALA A 187 24.98 -22.77 -2.15
CA ALA A 187 24.00 -23.87 -2.15
C ALA A 187 23.20 -23.91 -3.44
N LEU A 188 22.71 -22.75 -3.92
CA LEU A 188 21.98 -22.65 -5.18
C LEU A 188 22.85 -23.03 -6.38
N LYS A 189 24.10 -22.59 -6.42
CA LYS A 189 25.06 -22.98 -7.44
C LYS A 189 25.23 -24.52 -7.50
N TYR A 190 25.44 -25.15 -6.35
CA TYR A 190 25.57 -26.60 -6.25
C TYR A 190 24.30 -27.32 -6.74
N ILE A 191 23.13 -26.85 -6.32
CA ILE A 191 21.83 -27.39 -6.72
C ILE A 191 21.66 -27.30 -8.25
N TYR A 192 21.99 -26.15 -8.82
CA TYR A 192 21.90 -25.92 -10.27
C TYR A 192 22.86 -26.83 -11.05
N GLU A 193 24.16 -26.87 -10.65
CA GLU A 193 25.20 -27.68 -11.31
C GLU A 193 24.90 -29.19 -11.26
N LYS A 194 24.25 -29.64 -10.20
CA LYS A 194 23.89 -31.06 -10.01
C LYS A 194 22.48 -31.41 -10.46
N ASN A 195 21.72 -30.45 -11.02
CA ASN A 195 20.32 -30.62 -11.42
C ASN A 195 19.45 -31.21 -10.28
N LEU A 196 19.63 -30.71 -9.07
CA LEU A 196 18.89 -31.15 -7.89
C LEU A 196 17.57 -30.37 -7.76
N THR A 197 16.54 -31.01 -7.21
CA THR A 197 15.21 -30.40 -6.97
C THR A 197 14.78 -30.57 -5.52
N PRO A 198 15.49 -29.95 -4.55
CA PRO A 198 15.08 -30.04 -3.16
C PRO A 198 13.78 -29.27 -2.93
N SER A 199 13.00 -29.70 -1.94
CA SER A 199 11.83 -28.96 -1.42
C SER A 199 12.22 -27.94 -0.34
N ILE A 200 13.35 -28.18 0.35
CA ILE A 200 13.86 -27.30 1.40
C ILE A 200 15.39 -27.16 1.26
N ILE A 201 15.87 -25.92 1.37
CA ILE A 201 17.28 -25.58 1.61
C ILE A 201 17.38 -25.03 3.04
N ASP A 202 18.10 -25.72 3.91
CA ASP A 202 18.29 -25.28 5.29
C ASP A 202 19.72 -24.78 5.51
N LEU A 203 19.86 -23.47 5.72
CA LEU A 203 21.13 -22.77 5.89
C LEU A 203 21.49 -22.54 7.36
N ARG A 204 20.70 -23.03 8.30
CA ARG A 204 20.93 -22.86 9.75
C ARG A 204 22.15 -23.61 10.26
N TYR A 205 22.67 -24.56 9.51
CA TYR A 205 23.89 -25.29 9.86
C TYR A 205 25.14 -24.40 9.72
N ARG A 206 26.11 -24.57 10.63
CA ARG A 206 27.30 -23.74 10.70
C ARG A 206 28.11 -23.75 9.40
N ASP A 207 28.41 -24.93 8.88
CA ASP A 207 29.43 -25.11 7.85
C ASP A 207 28.85 -25.60 6.50
N GLY A 208 27.55 -25.39 6.26
CA GLY A 208 26.94 -25.81 5.00
C GLY A 208 25.45 -25.62 4.94
N ALA A 209 24.83 -26.27 3.97
CA ALA A 209 23.38 -26.31 3.78
C ALA A 209 22.90 -27.76 3.78
N ALA A 210 21.77 -28.03 4.43
CA ALA A 210 21.06 -29.30 4.29
C ALA A 210 19.99 -29.17 3.20
N LEU A 211 19.91 -30.18 2.34
CA LEU A 211 18.90 -30.27 1.29
C LEU A 211 17.89 -31.36 1.67
N ASN A 212 16.61 -31.02 1.70
CA ASN A 212 15.54 -31.97 1.97
C ASN A 212 14.70 -32.13 0.69
N TYR A 213 14.34 -33.40 0.40
CA TYR A 213 13.54 -33.82 -0.75
C TYR A 213 12.19 -34.37 -0.31
N GLY A 214 11.72 -34.02 0.89
CA GLY A 214 10.46 -34.49 1.45
C GLY A 214 9.27 -34.20 0.53
N LYS A 215 8.36 -35.14 0.53
CA LYS A 215 7.09 -35.08 -0.20
C LYS A 215 6.13 -34.15 0.48
#